data_1af343c332a73bef285ac0bbfaf082a0
#
_entry.id   1af343c332a73bef285ac0bbfaf082a0
#
_cell.length_a   1.000
_cell.length_b   1.000
_cell.length_c   1.000
_cell.angle_alpha   90.00
_cell.angle_beta   90.00
_cell.angle_gamma   90.00
#
_symmetry.space_group_name_H-M   'P 1'
#
loop_
_entity.id
_entity.type
_entity.pdbx_description
1 polymer ?
#
loop_
_entity_poly.entity_id
_entity_poly.type
_entity_poly.pdbx_seq_one_letter_code
_entity_poly.pdbx_strand_id
1 'polypeptide(L)'
;AARRRGPIARDAIATLTSLSIATVNRQVSALLDAGLLRERADLAVAGAIGRPRVPVEVNHEPYLTLGVHIGARTTSIVATDLLGRTLDAVETPTPGGPQSSALATLAGSARRYLSRWHKRRALWVGVAIGGVVDGRAGHVDHERLGWTKAPVGAVLAESLGLPVSVSAHVDAMAGAELLLGVRPPAASSLYIYARETVGYALVIDGRVHTPDTGPGTIA
;
A
#
# COMPACT_ATOMS: atom_id res chain seq x y z
N ALA A 1 5.20 -10.81 10.56
CA ALA A 1 4.68 -11.49 11.76
C ALA A 1 3.69 -10.58 12.50
N ALA A 2 4.10 -9.44 13.09
CA ALA A 2 3.25 -8.58 13.92
C ALA A 2 1.96 -8.11 13.23
N ARG A 3 1.99 -7.74 11.96
CA ARG A 3 0.82 -7.30 11.20
C ARG A 3 -0.25 -8.40 11.04
N ARG A 4 0.18 -9.66 10.83
CA ARG A 4 -0.74 -10.78 10.58
C ARG A 4 -1.28 -11.43 11.84
N ARG A 5 -0.55 -11.37 12.96
CA ARG A 5 -0.89 -12.11 14.19
C ARG A 5 -1.24 -11.22 15.38
N GLY A 6 -1.20 -9.90 15.20
CA GLY A 6 -1.45 -8.94 16.28
C GLY A 6 -0.30 -8.92 17.30
N PRO A 7 -0.56 -8.63 18.58
CA PRO A 7 0.47 -8.61 19.61
C PRO A 7 1.21 -9.94 19.69
N ILE A 8 2.55 -9.91 19.54
CA ILE A 8 3.38 -11.11 19.43
C ILE A 8 4.70 -10.93 20.17
N ALA A 9 5.13 -11.96 20.87
CA ALA A 9 6.40 -11.98 21.60
C ALA A 9 7.60 -12.15 20.63
N ARG A 10 8.77 -11.64 21.01
CA ARG A 10 9.96 -11.63 20.16
C ARG A 10 10.47 -13.03 19.80
N ASP A 11 10.37 -14.00 20.72
CA ASP A 11 10.70 -15.40 20.48
C ASP A 11 9.77 -16.05 19.45
N ALA A 12 8.47 -15.77 19.52
CA ALA A 12 7.51 -16.23 18.52
C ALA A 12 7.77 -15.59 17.14
N ILE A 13 8.23 -14.33 17.09
CA ILE A 13 8.68 -13.71 15.83
C ILE A 13 9.88 -14.48 15.28
N ALA A 14 10.88 -14.81 16.13
CA ALA A 14 12.07 -15.57 15.72
C ALA A 14 11.68 -16.91 15.09
N THR A 15 10.81 -17.66 15.75
CA THR A 15 10.29 -18.94 15.24
C THR A 15 9.60 -18.79 13.89
N LEU A 16 8.70 -17.78 13.77
CA LEU A 16 7.91 -17.57 12.53
C LEU A 16 8.70 -17.05 11.34
N THR A 17 9.82 -16.41 11.60
CA THR A 17 10.66 -15.80 10.54
C THR A 17 11.93 -16.57 10.27
N SER A 18 12.20 -17.61 11.06
CA SER A 18 13.46 -18.37 11.03
C SER A 18 14.72 -17.49 11.24
N LEU A 19 14.55 -16.36 11.93
CA LEU A 19 15.64 -15.45 12.27
C LEU A 19 16.18 -15.73 13.67
N SER A 20 17.46 -15.43 13.90
CA SER A 20 18.02 -15.50 15.25
C SER A 20 17.34 -14.50 16.20
N ILE A 21 17.23 -14.84 17.48
CA ILE A 21 16.64 -13.94 18.48
C ILE A 21 17.40 -12.60 18.58
N ALA A 22 18.71 -12.61 18.37
CA ALA A 22 19.53 -11.41 18.34
C ALA A 22 19.14 -10.49 17.17
N THR A 23 18.91 -11.07 15.98
CA THR A 23 18.44 -10.32 14.80
C THR A 23 17.03 -9.75 15.05
N VAL A 24 16.12 -10.56 15.60
CA VAL A 24 14.76 -10.10 15.94
C VAL A 24 14.80 -8.96 16.94
N ASN A 25 15.59 -9.07 18.01
CA ASN A 25 15.72 -8.01 19.02
C ASN A 25 16.17 -6.69 18.38
N ARG A 26 17.21 -6.74 17.55
CA ARG A 26 17.71 -5.54 16.86
C ARG A 26 16.66 -4.92 15.95
N GLN A 27 15.96 -5.73 15.13
CA GLN A 27 14.94 -5.24 14.22
C GLN A 27 13.70 -4.68 14.97
N VAL A 28 13.26 -5.39 16.01
CA VAL A 28 12.12 -4.93 16.82
C VAL A 28 12.47 -3.62 17.53
N SER A 29 13.68 -3.49 18.10
CA SER A 29 14.11 -2.24 18.73
C SER A 29 14.12 -1.08 17.73
N ALA A 30 14.71 -1.26 16.54
CA ALA A 30 14.71 -0.25 15.50
C ALA A 30 13.27 0.17 15.06
N LEU A 31 12.34 -0.78 15.01
CA LEU A 31 10.94 -0.48 14.67
C LEU A 31 10.17 0.21 15.82
N LEU A 32 10.52 -0.09 17.08
CA LEU A 32 10.01 0.63 18.25
C LEU A 32 10.53 2.07 18.28
N ASP A 33 11.84 2.26 18.05
CA ASP A 33 12.49 3.57 18.01
C ASP A 33 11.91 4.43 16.87
N ALA A 34 11.59 3.82 15.74
CA ALA A 34 10.90 4.46 14.61
C ALA A 34 9.39 4.71 14.87
N GLY A 35 8.85 4.24 15.98
CA GLY A 35 7.43 4.35 16.32
C GLY A 35 6.49 3.48 15.50
N LEU A 36 7.01 2.55 14.69
CA LEU A 36 6.21 1.65 13.83
C LEU A 36 5.67 0.42 14.57
N LEU A 37 6.32 0.05 15.67
CA LEU A 37 5.80 -0.91 16.65
C LEU A 37 5.56 -0.20 17.97
N ARG A 38 4.72 -0.82 18.81
CA ARG A 38 4.56 -0.47 20.22
C ARG A 38 4.56 -1.72 21.08
N GLU A 39 5.03 -1.60 22.32
CA GLU A 39 4.95 -2.66 23.31
C GLU A 39 3.56 -2.71 23.96
N ARG A 40 3.09 -3.92 24.23
CA ARG A 40 1.83 -4.21 24.91
C ARG A 40 2.11 -4.76 26.30
N ALA A 41 2.53 -3.86 27.21
CA ALA A 41 2.82 -4.21 28.59
C ALA A 41 1.60 -4.76 29.34
N ASP A 42 0.39 -4.35 28.93
CA ASP A 42 -0.88 -4.84 29.41
C ASP A 42 -1.14 -6.34 29.11
N LEU A 43 -0.44 -6.88 28.09
CA LEU A 43 -0.50 -8.28 27.69
C LEU A 43 0.74 -9.09 28.14
N ALA A 44 1.60 -8.52 28.98
CA ALA A 44 2.75 -9.23 29.49
C ALA A 44 2.30 -10.39 30.38
N VAL A 45 2.79 -11.60 30.08
CA VAL A 45 2.50 -12.78 30.91
C VAL A 45 3.28 -12.69 32.20
N ALA A 46 2.60 -12.47 33.31
CA ALA A 46 3.17 -12.53 34.65
C ALA A 46 3.34 -14.00 35.09
N GLY A 47 4.47 -14.32 35.74
CA GLY A 47 4.67 -15.62 36.39
C GLY A 47 5.65 -16.58 35.69
N ALA A 48 6.26 -16.23 34.56
CA ALA A 48 7.39 -17.01 34.04
C ALA A 48 8.69 -16.64 34.75
N ILE A 49 9.53 -17.63 35.03
CA ILE A 49 10.88 -17.39 35.56
C ILE A 49 11.67 -16.62 34.50
N GLY A 50 12.08 -15.38 34.81
CA GLY A 50 12.84 -14.50 33.91
C GLY A 50 12.15 -13.15 33.66
N ARG A 51 12.78 -12.34 32.78
CA ARG A 51 12.24 -11.03 32.39
C ARG A 51 10.89 -11.20 31.69
N PRO A 52 9.83 -10.43 32.08
CA PRO A 52 8.52 -10.51 31.44
C PRO A 52 8.63 -10.37 29.92
N ARG A 53 7.94 -11.25 29.20
CA ARG A 53 7.88 -11.20 27.73
C ARG A 53 6.79 -10.21 27.31
N VAL A 54 7.20 -9.00 27.00
CA VAL A 54 6.27 -7.96 26.52
C VAL A 54 6.04 -8.16 25.01
N PRO A 55 4.80 -8.47 24.59
CA PRO A 55 4.48 -8.57 23.18
C PRO A 55 4.57 -7.21 22.48
N VAL A 56 4.85 -7.23 21.18
CA VAL A 56 4.86 -6.04 20.33
C VAL A 56 3.78 -6.14 19.26
N GLU A 57 3.20 -5.01 18.90
CA GLU A 57 2.23 -4.91 17.81
C GLU A 57 2.52 -3.72 16.90
N VAL A 58 1.89 -3.69 15.73
CA VAL A 58 1.99 -2.54 14.82
C VAL A 58 1.33 -1.33 15.46
N ASN A 59 2.07 -0.23 15.55
CA ASN A 59 1.57 1.05 16.01
C ASN A 59 0.85 1.76 14.86
N HIS A 60 -0.39 1.36 14.57
CA HIS A 60 -1.12 1.81 13.39
C HIS A 60 -1.87 3.13 13.58
N GLU A 61 -2.18 3.51 14.83
CA GLU A 61 -3.04 4.67 15.12
C GLU A 61 -2.47 6.02 14.68
N PRO A 62 -1.15 6.32 14.88
CA PRO A 62 -0.60 7.62 14.51
C PRO A 62 -0.28 7.75 13.02
N TYR A 63 -0.44 6.69 12.23
CA TYR A 63 -0.03 6.67 10.84
C TYR A 63 -1.20 6.41 9.88
N LEU A 64 -1.00 6.80 8.62
CA LEU A 64 -1.86 6.42 7.51
C LEU A 64 -1.06 6.23 6.22
N THR A 65 -1.64 5.51 5.27
CA THR A 65 -1.25 5.50 3.87
C THR A 65 -2.43 5.97 3.01
N LEU A 66 -2.13 6.61 1.89
CA LEU A 66 -3.13 7.09 0.96
C LEU A 66 -3.17 6.18 -0.27
N GLY A 67 -4.34 5.70 -0.64
CA GLY A 67 -4.60 5.04 -1.91
C GLY A 67 -5.34 5.98 -2.86
N VAL A 68 -4.90 6.08 -4.11
CA VAL A 68 -5.58 6.83 -5.16
C VAL A 68 -5.82 5.89 -6.33
N HIS A 69 -7.08 5.53 -6.58
CA HIS A 69 -7.46 4.77 -7.77
C HIS A 69 -8.01 5.74 -8.81
N ILE A 70 -7.31 5.88 -9.92
CA ILE A 70 -7.70 6.74 -11.02
C ILE A 70 -8.39 5.87 -12.09
N GLY A 71 -9.71 5.89 -12.08
CA GLY A 71 -10.53 5.25 -13.10
C GLY A 71 -10.85 6.21 -14.26
N ALA A 72 -11.38 5.68 -15.35
CA ALA A 72 -11.73 6.48 -16.53
C ALA A 72 -12.85 7.51 -16.27
N ARG A 73 -13.73 7.25 -15.29
CA ARG A 73 -14.87 8.14 -14.96
C ARG A 73 -14.77 8.72 -13.56
N THR A 74 -14.32 7.92 -12.61
CA THR A 74 -14.24 8.29 -11.20
C THR A 74 -12.86 8.00 -10.62
N THR A 75 -12.43 8.85 -9.71
CA THR A 75 -11.22 8.70 -8.92
C THR A 75 -11.62 8.50 -7.47
N SER A 76 -11.16 7.41 -6.88
CA SER A 76 -11.35 7.13 -5.46
C SER A 76 -10.07 7.45 -4.70
N ILE A 77 -10.21 8.17 -3.58
CA ILE A 77 -9.11 8.48 -2.66
C ILE A 77 -9.46 7.86 -1.31
N VAL A 78 -8.57 7.03 -0.81
CA VAL A 78 -8.80 6.20 0.39
C VAL A 78 -7.67 6.39 1.38
N ALA A 79 -7.99 6.65 2.63
CA ALA A 79 -7.04 6.61 3.73
C ALA A 79 -7.12 5.24 4.42
N THR A 80 -5.97 4.60 4.63
CA THR A 80 -5.88 3.34 5.36
C THR A 80 -4.86 3.43 6.50
N ASP A 81 -5.05 2.64 7.56
CA ASP A 81 -4.02 2.46 8.57
C ASP A 81 -2.93 1.47 8.11
N LEU A 82 -1.88 1.27 8.92
CA LEU A 82 -0.79 0.34 8.61
C LEU A 82 -1.20 -1.15 8.63
N LEU A 83 -2.40 -1.46 9.09
CA LEU A 83 -2.98 -2.80 9.02
C LEU A 83 -3.77 -3.01 7.73
N GLY A 84 -3.99 -1.95 6.94
CA GLY A 84 -4.78 -1.97 5.72
C GLY A 84 -6.28 -1.76 5.97
N ARG A 85 -6.68 -1.31 7.16
CA ARG A 85 -8.08 -0.98 7.43
C ARG A 85 -8.42 0.37 6.83
N THR A 86 -9.50 0.43 6.08
CA THR A 86 -10.02 1.70 5.54
C THR A 86 -10.49 2.59 6.69
N LEU A 87 -9.93 3.78 6.74
CA LEU A 87 -10.30 4.83 7.71
C LEU A 87 -11.38 5.74 7.14
N ASP A 88 -11.27 6.08 5.86
CA ASP A 88 -12.23 6.89 5.10
C ASP A 88 -11.98 6.73 3.61
N ALA A 89 -13.00 7.00 2.81
CA ALA A 89 -12.92 6.99 1.36
C ALA A 89 -13.79 8.09 0.76
N VAL A 90 -13.30 8.71 -0.31
CA VAL A 90 -14.08 9.65 -1.12
C VAL A 90 -13.97 9.27 -2.58
N GLU A 91 -15.02 9.51 -3.33
CA GLU A 91 -15.05 9.35 -4.77
C GLU A 91 -15.40 10.67 -5.44
N THR A 92 -14.70 11.00 -6.50
CA THR A 92 -14.89 12.22 -7.28
C THR A 92 -14.86 11.88 -8.77
N PRO A 93 -15.50 12.66 -9.65
CA PRO A 93 -15.28 12.51 -11.08
C PRO A 93 -13.79 12.63 -11.41
N THR A 94 -13.29 11.76 -12.30
CA THR A 94 -11.93 11.89 -12.83
C THR A 94 -11.85 13.13 -13.71
N PRO A 95 -10.91 14.05 -13.44
CA PRO A 95 -10.78 15.27 -14.23
C PRO A 95 -10.47 14.97 -15.70
N GLY A 96 -11.23 15.58 -16.59
CA GLY A 96 -10.97 15.55 -18.02
C GLY A 96 -10.15 16.76 -18.49
N GLY A 97 -9.97 16.87 -19.81
CA GLY A 97 -9.26 17.98 -20.45
C GLY A 97 -7.75 17.75 -20.54
N PRO A 98 -6.95 18.83 -20.69
CA PRO A 98 -5.50 18.71 -20.86
C PRO A 98 -4.83 17.96 -19.71
N GLN A 99 -3.89 17.07 -20.02
CA GLN A 99 -3.21 16.19 -19.08
C GLN A 99 -2.66 16.95 -17.86
N SER A 100 -1.98 18.07 -18.07
CA SER A 100 -1.38 18.86 -16.98
C SER A 100 -2.45 19.40 -16.00
N SER A 101 -3.56 19.91 -16.53
CA SER A 101 -4.68 20.43 -15.72
C SER A 101 -5.38 19.31 -14.95
N ALA A 102 -5.59 18.15 -15.58
CA ALA A 102 -6.19 16.99 -14.94
C ALA A 102 -5.32 16.48 -13.79
N LEU A 103 -4.01 16.35 -14.00
CA LEU A 103 -3.04 15.96 -12.96
C LEU A 103 -3.00 16.96 -11.81
N ALA A 104 -2.98 18.26 -12.10
CA ALA A 104 -3.00 19.29 -11.06
C ALA A 104 -4.29 19.24 -10.22
N THR A 105 -5.44 18.98 -10.86
CA THR A 105 -6.73 18.83 -10.17
C THR A 105 -6.74 17.60 -9.28
N LEU A 106 -6.23 16.46 -9.76
CA LEU A 106 -6.08 15.23 -8.96
C LEU A 106 -5.19 15.44 -7.75
N ALA A 107 -4.02 16.04 -7.96
CA ALA A 107 -3.07 16.35 -6.90
C ALA A 107 -3.67 17.30 -5.85
N GLY A 108 -4.38 18.34 -6.31
CA GLY A 108 -5.11 19.25 -5.44
C GLY A 108 -6.21 18.55 -4.62
N SER A 109 -6.92 17.59 -5.22
CA SER A 109 -7.94 16.80 -4.52
C SER A 109 -7.32 15.89 -3.46
N ALA A 110 -6.24 15.19 -3.81
CA ALA A 110 -5.51 14.35 -2.87
C ALA A 110 -4.93 15.17 -1.69
N ARG A 111 -4.39 16.36 -1.97
CA ARG A 111 -3.87 17.27 -0.93
C ARG A 111 -4.98 17.77 0.02
N ARG A 112 -6.13 18.19 -0.52
CA ARG A 112 -7.29 18.59 0.31
C ARG A 112 -7.81 17.43 1.14
N TYR A 113 -7.83 16.23 0.61
CA TYR A 113 -8.22 15.05 1.35
C TYR A 113 -7.22 14.75 2.47
N LEU A 114 -5.93 14.77 2.17
CA LEU A 114 -4.86 14.50 3.13
C LEU A 114 -4.85 15.53 4.28
N SER A 115 -5.14 16.80 4.02
CA SER A 115 -5.17 17.85 5.06
C SER A 115 -6.19 17.60 6.17
N ARG A 116 -7.21 16.77 5.95
CA ARG A 116 -8.19 16.35 6.98
C ARG A 116 -7.57 15.46 8.05
N TRP A 117 -6.41 14.86 7.73
CA TRP A 117 -5.73 13.85 8.57
C TRP A 117 -4.59 14.41 9.41
N HIS A 118 -4.67 15.68 9.81
CA HIS A 118 -3.62 16.40 10.56
C HIS A 118 -3.18 15.73 11.88
N LYS A 119 -3.99 14.80 12.43
CA LYS A 119 -3.66 14.01 13.63
C LYS A 119 -2.92 12.71 13.31
N ARG A 120 -2.75 12.38 12.04
CA ARG A 120 -2.03 11.17 11.59
C ARG A 120 -0.92 11.55 10.63
N ARG A 121 0.20 10.88 10.75
CA ARG A 121 1.33 11.05 9.84
C ARG A 121 1.13 10.15 8.62
N ALA A 122 0.98 10.75 7.46
CA ALA A 122 1.00 10.02 6.19
C ALA A 122 2.42 9.53 5.87
N LEU A 123 2.54 8.28 5.47
CA LEU A 123 3.84 7.65 5.19
C LEU A 123 4.07 7.44 3.69
N TRP A 124 3.03 7.12 2.93
CA TRP A 124 3.14 6.69 1.55
C TRP A 124 1.84 6.93 0.77
N VAL A 125 1.97 7.11 -0.53
CA VAL A 125 0.84 7.16 -1.47
C VAL A 125 0.99 6.05 -2.50
N GLY A 126 -0.02 5.19 -2.61
CA GLY A 126 -0.15 4.20 -3.67
C GLY A 126 -1.15 4.69 -4.71
N VAL A 127 -0.77 4.68 -5.99
CA VAL A 127 -1.65 5.00 -7.10
C VAL A 127 -1.92 3.75 -7.92
N ALA A 128 -3.19 3.45 -8.15
CA ALA A 128 -3.65 2.39 -9.03
C ALA A 128 -4.38 3.01 -10.22
N ILE A 129 -3.97 2.67 -11.45
CA ILE A 129 -4.54 3.24 -12.68
C ILE A 129 -4.52 2.20 -13.80
N GLY A 130 -5.46 2.31 -14.74
CA GLY A 130 -5.46 1.55 -15.99
C GLY A 130 -4.40 2.07 -16.99
N GLY A 131 -4.31 1.41 -18.12
CA GLY A 131 -3.36 1.76 -19.18
C GLY A 131 -1.97 1.14 -18.97
N VAL A 132 -0.97 1.69 -19.66
CA VAL A 132 0.43 1.24 -19.58
C VAL A 132 1.14 2.05 -18.50
N VAL A 133 1.67 1.37 -17.50
CA VAL A 133 2.30 2.00 -16.33
C VAL A 133 3.78 1.66 -16.29
N ASP A 134 4.64 2.67 -16.36
CA ASP A 134 6.03 2.57 -15.93
C ASP A 134 6.12 2.86 -14.43
N GLY A 135 6.09 1.81 -13.64
CA GLY A 135 6.11 1.92 -12.16
C GLY A 135 7.42 2.48 -11.60
N ARG A 136 8.53 2.42 -12.35
CA ARG A 136 9.82 2.96 -11.93
C ARG A 136 9.87 4.48 -12.11
N ALA A 137 9.42 4.96 -13.26
CA ALA A 137 9.37 6.40 -13.56
C ALA A 137 8.09 7.07 -13.01
N GLY A 138 7.08 6.29 -12.65
CA GLY A 138 5.77 6.81 -12.23
C GLY A 138 5.00 7.45 -13.39
N HIS A 139 5.28 7.03 -14.63
CA HIS A 139 4.62 7.50 -15.84
C HIS A 139 3.49 6.59 -16.27
N VAL A 140 2.49 7.18 -16.93
CA VAL A 140 1.29 6.45 -17.37
C VAL A 140 0.90 6.89 -18.79
N ASP A 141 0.68 5.90 -19.67
CA ASP A 141 -0.03 6.08 -20.93
C ASP A 141 -1.47 5.55 -20.75
N HIS A 142 -2.48 6.40 -20.96
CA HIS A 142 -3.87 6.03 -20.78
C HIS A 142 -4.75 6.63 -21.88
N GLU A 143 -5.14 5.81 -22.84
CA GLU A 143 -5.83 6.23 -24.06
C GLU A 143 -7.13 7.00 -23.76
N ARG A 144 -8.02 6.45 -22.92
CA ARG A 144 -9.30 7.08 -22.59
C ARG A 144 -9.18 8.43 -21.88
N LEU A 145 -8.08 8.68 -21.17
CA LEU A 145 -7.81 9.96 -20.53
C LEU A 145 -7.02 10.90 -21.45
N GLY A 146 -6.56 10.42 -22.61
CA GLY A 146 -5.71 11.17 -23.53
C GLY A 146 -4.33 11.45 -22.95
N TRP A 147 -3.84 10.58 -22.06
CA TRP A 147 -2.56 10.78 -21.38
C TRP A 147 -1.44 10.02 -22.09
N THR A 148 -0.32 10.73 -22.28
CA THR A 148 0.90 10.16 -22.86
C THR A 148 2.07 10.51 -21.95
N LYS A 149 2.76 9.49 -21.46
CA LYS A 149 3.88 9.60 -20.49
C LYS A 149 3.54 10.56 -19.34
N ALA A 150 2.29 10.48 -18.85
CA ALA A 150 1.79 11.37 -17.82
C ALA A 150 2.59 11.15 -16.52
N PRO A 151 3.26 12.17 -15.94
CA PRO A 151 4.14 12.04 -14.78
C PRO A 151 3.35 11.97 -13.48
N VAL A 152 2.46 10.99 -13.36
CA VAL A 152 1.51 10.85 -12.23
C VAL A 152 2.25 10.77 -10.90
N GLY A 153 3.32 9.96 -10.85
CA GLY A 153 4.12 9.78 -9.64
C GLY A 153 4.77 11.07 -9.16
N ALA A 154 5.44 11.78 -10.09
CA ALA A 154 6.16 13.03 -9.77
C ALA A 154 5.21 14.14 -9.31
N VAL A 155 4.10 14.36 -10.04
CA VAL A 155 3.12 15.41 -9.72
C VAL A 155 2.47 15.20 -8.35
N LEU A 156 2.11 13.96 -8.03
CA LEU A 156 1.54 13.65 -6.71
C LEU A 156 2.60 13.73 -5.60
N ALA A 157 3.82 13.26 -5.85
CA ALA A 157 4.91 13.33 -4.87
C ALA A 157 5.26 14.78 -4.51
N GLU A 158 5.39 15.64 -5.52
CA GLU A 158 5.63 17.08 -5.32
C GLU A 158 4.48 17.75 -4.56
N SER A 159 3.24 17.50 -4.97
CA SER A 159 2.07 18.14 -4.36
C SER A 159 1.82 17.71 -2.91
N LEU A 160 2.12 16.46 -2.56
CA LEU A 160 1.83 15.89 -1.24
C LEU A 160 3.03 15.87 -0.30
N GLY A 161 4.26 16.05 -0.82
CA GLY A 161 5.48 15.91 -0.04
C GLY A 161 5.72 14.49 0.49
N LEU A 162 5.22 13.47 -0.22
CA LEU A 162 5.25 12.07 0.18
C LEU A 162 5.81 11.18 -0.94
N PRO A 163 6.45 10.06 -0.60
CA PRO A 163 6.80 9.06 -1.60
C PRO A 163 5.53 8.48 -2.25
N VAL A 164 5.57 8.34 -3.57
CA VAL A 164 4.46 7.84 -4.40
C VAL A 164 4.93 6.62 -5.19
N SER A 165 4.13 5.57 -5.20
CA SER A 165 4.26 4.46 -6.13
C SER A 165 3.05 4.41 -7.06
N VAL A 166 3.29 4.14 -8.34
CA VAL A 166 2.25 4.00 -9.36
C VAL A 166 2.29 2.58 -9.89
N SER A 167 1.13 1.95 -10.00
CA SER A 167 0.99 0.57 -10.46
C SER A 167 -0.25 0.41 -11.34
N ALA A 168 -0.21 -0.58 -12.23
CA ALA A 168 -1.43 -1.00 -12.92
C ALA A 168 -2.46 -1.48 -11.89
N HIS A 169 -3.73 -1.17 -12.12
CA HIS A 169 -4.77 -1.46 -11.12
C HIS A 169 -4.90 -2.96 -10.81
N VAL A 170 -4.66 -3.84 -11.79
CA VAL A 170 -4.71 -5.30 -11.56
C VAL A 170 -3.56 -5.76 -10.69
N ASP A 171 -2.36 -5.20 -10.87
CA ASP A 171 -1.19 -5.49 -10.04
C ASP A 171 -1.42 -5.00 -8.60
N ALA A 172 -2.02 -3.81 -8.46
CA ALA A 172 -2.38 -3.28 -7.14
C ALA A 172 -3.42 -4.16 -6.43
N MET A 173 -4.42 -4.69 -7.16
CA MET A 173 -5.41 -5.63 -6.62
C MET A 173 -4.76 -6.94 -6.18
N ALA A 174 -3.90 -7.53 -7.02
CA ALA A 174 -3.16 -8.73 -6.67
C ALA A 174 -2.26 -8.53 -5.45
N GLY A 175 -1.56 -7.39 -5.38
CA GLY A 175 -0.76 -7.00 -4.23
C GLY A 175 -1.58 -6.83 -2.95
N ALA A 176 -2.76 -6.24 -3.04
CA ALA A 176 -3.68 -6.10 -1.92
C ALA A 176 -4.15 -7.46 -1.39
N GLU A 177 -4.51 -8.39 -2.28
CA GLU A 177 -4.90 -9.75 -1.90
C GLU A 177 -3.76 -10.51 -1.22
N LEU A 178 -2.53 -10.41 -1.74
CA LEU A 178 -1.34 -11.01 -1.13
C LEU A 178 -1.08 -10.47 0.28
N LEU A 179 -1.28 -9.18 0.49
CA LEU A 179 -0.96 -8.52 1.74
C LEU A 179 -2.10 -8.59 2.76
N LEU A 180 -3.34 -8.46 2.32
CA LEU A 180 -4.52 -8.24 3.16
C LEU A 180 -5.54 -9.38 3.07
N GLY A 181 -5.40 -10.28 2.07
CA GLY A 181 -6.33 -11.37 1.83
C GLY A 181 -6.47 -12.30 3.03
N VAL A 182 -7.66 -12.83 3.21
CA VAL A 182 -8.02 -13.74 4.31
C VAL A 182 -7.38 -15.12 4.12
N ARG A 183 -7.20 -15.56 2.87
CA ARG A 183 -6.60 -16.85 2.55
C ARG A 183 -5.08 -16.75 2.50
N PRO A 184 -4.35 -17.81 2.91
CA PRO A 184 -2.93 -17.88 2.65
C PRO A 184 -2.68 -17.70 1.13
N PRO A 185 -1.78 -16.80 0.72
CA PRO A 185 -1.50 -16.63 -0.70
C PRO A 185 -0.93 -17.94 -1.26
N ALA A 186 -1.44 -18.37 -2.40
CA ALA A 186 -0.79 -19.41 -3.18
C ALA A 186 0.59 -18.93 -3.63
N ALA A 187 1.56 -19.83 -3.73
CA ALA A 187 2.90 -19.49 -4.19
C ALA A 187 2.86 -18.83 -5.58
N SER A 188 1.98 -19.34 -6.46
CA SER A 188 1.71 -18.76 -7.77
C SER A 188 0.22 -18.69 -8.00
N SER A 189 -0.27 -17.60 -8.58
CA SER A 189 -1.67 -17.36 -8.90
C SER A 189 -1.83 -16.39 -10.06
N LEU A 190 -2.94 -16.51 -10.76
CA LEU A 190 -3.36 -15.61 -11.83
C LEU A 190 -4.59 -14.84 -11.36
N TYR A 191 -4.49 -13.51 -11.38
CA TYR A 191 -5.62 -12.62 -11.16
C TYR A 191 -6.14 -12.14 -12.51
N ILE A 192 -7.44 -12.31 -12.75
CA ILE A 192 -8.10 -11.82 -13.96
C ILE A 192 -9.08 -10.74 -13.55
N TYR A 193 -8.98 -9.60 -14.18
CA TYR A 193 -9.91 -8.49 -14.07
C TYR A 193 -10.70 -8.40 -15.37
N ALA A 194 -12.01 -8.58 -15.32
CA ALA A 194 -12.88 -8.55 -16.47
C ALA A 194 -14.02 -7.54 -16.22
N ARG A 195 -13.93 -6.41 -16.87
CA ARG A 195 -14.97 -5.37 -16.95
C ARG A 195 -15.01 -4.80 -18.37
N GLU A 196 -14.93 -3.48 -18.53
CA GLU A 196 -14.83 -2.82 -19.84
C GLU A 196 -13.51 -3.15 -20.57
N THR A 197 -12.49 -3.50 -19.82
CA THR A 197 -11.21 -4.02 -20.32
C THR A 197 -10.87 -5.29 -19.54
N VAL A 198 -10.19 -6.22 -20.20
CA VAL A 198 -9.68 -7.42 -19.55
C VAL A 198 -8.20 -7.24 -19.27
N GLY A 199 -7.81 -7.43 -18.03
CA GLY A 199 -6.44 -7.37 -17.59
C GLY A 199 -6.10 -8.53 -16.67
N TYR A 200 -4.82 -8.83 -16.51
CA TYR A 200 -4.38 -9.86 -15.59
C TYR A 200 -3.15 -9.42 -14.80
N ALA A 201 -2.93 -10.04 -13.65
CA ALA A 201 -1.69 -9.96 -12.89
C ALA A 201 -1.25 -11.38 -12.52
N LEU A 202 0.05 -11.61 -12.65
CA LEU A 202 0.68 -12.87 -12.23
C LEU A 202 1.31 -12.69 -10.85
N VAL A 203 1.07 -13.65 -9.99
CA VAL A 203 1.81 -13.80 -8.74
C VAL A 203 2.71 -15.02 -8.89
N ILE A 204 4.01 -14.84 -8.67
CA ILE A 204 5.01 -15.88 -8.72
C ILE A 204 5.81 -15.79 -7.42
N ASP A 205 5.93 -16.92 -6.71
CA ASP A 205 6.63 -17.01 -5.43
C ASP A 205 6.19 -15.94 -4.41
N GLY A 206 4.87 -15.69 -4.36
CA GLY A 206 4.29 -14.71 -3.44
C GLY A 206 4.62 -13.25 -3.77
N ARG A 207 4.99 -12.94 -5.01
CA ARG A 207 5.26 -11.60 -5.50
C ARG A 207 4.46 -11.32 -6.76
N VAL A 208 3.91 -10.12 -6.86
CA VAL A 208 3.30 -9.66 -8.12
C VAL A 208 4.41 -9.48 -9.14
N HIS A 209 4.27 -10.17 -10.27
CA HIS A 209 5.17 -10.06 -11.40
C HIS A 209 4.68 -8.97 -12.33
N THR A 210 5.43 -7.88 -12.43
CA THR A 210 5.15 -6.77 -13.34
C THR A 210 6.01 -6.96 -14.58
N PRO A 211 5.42 -7.15 -15.77
CA PRO A 211 6.18 -7.25 -17.01
C PRO A 211 6.87 -5.94 -17.35
N ASP A 212 8.04 -6.01 -18.01
CA ASP A 212 8.82 -4.83 -18.39
C ASP A 212 8.09 -3.93 -19.42
N THR A 213 7.10 -4.45 -20.13
CA THR A 213 6.40 -3.79 -21.24
C THR A 213 4.90 -3.63 -20.98
N GLY A 214 4.55 -3.02 -19.86
CA GLY A 214 3.16 -2.66 -19.55
C GLY A 214 2.30 -3.80 -18.95
N PRO A 215 1.02 -3.53 -18.67
CA PRO A 215 0.15 -4.53 -18.11
C PRO A 215 -0.10 -5.64 -19.12
N GLY A 216 -0.15 -6.87 -18.64
CA GLY A 216 -0.65 -7.97 -19.43
C GLY A 216 -2.11 -7.70 -19.82
N THR A 217 -2.34 -7.29 -21.05
CA THR A 217 -3.68 -7.26 -21.65
C THR A 217 -3.90 -8.53 -22.44
N ILE A 218 -5.04 -9.18 -22.20
CA ILE A 218 -5.52 -10.25 -23.07
C ILE A 218 -6.30 -9.51 -24.16
N ALA A 219 -5.76 -9.53 -25.37
CA ALA A 219 -6.44 -8.99 -26.56
C ALA A 219 -7.62 -9.88 -26.94
#